data_9c4f6c236614b4606a07384c0aa34474
#
_entry.id   9c4f6c236614b4606a07384c0aa34474
#
_cell.length_a   1.000
_cell.length_b   1.000
_cell.length_c   1.000
_cell.angle_alpha   90.00
_cell.angle_beta   90.00
_cell.angle_gamma   90.00
#
_symmetry.space_group_name_H-M   'P 1'
#
loop_
_entity.id
_entity.type
_entity.pdbx_description
1 polymer ?
#
loop_
_entity_poly.entity_id
_entity_poly.type
_entity_poly.pdbx_seq_one_letter_code
_entity_poly.pdbx_strand_id
1 'polypeptide(L)'
;GASIRYGKHSKELYKFINLNKNILDQKKNAFFSVNVVARKPEKNTAETNPYINKFLKISKWKPDIIKVFAGKVDYPSYNFFDKYVIKFIMFITKGPTDTSRSYEFTDWSKVDEFSEEFKNVY
;
A
#
# COMPACT_ATOMS: atom_id res chain seq x y z
N GLY A 1 8.83 -0.38 1.31
CA GLY A 1 7.47 -0.35 0.78
C GLY A 1 6.91 -1.72 0.51
N ALA A 2 5.61 -1.84 0.58
CA ALA A 2 4.94 -3.11 0.32
C ALA A 2 3.55 -2.87 -0.27
N SER A 3 3.08 -3.85 -1.05
CA SER A 3 1.74 -3.83 -1.63
C SER A 3 0.84 -4.87 -0.98
N ILE A 4 -0.45 -4.74 -1.27
CA ILE A 4 -1.48 -5.67 -0.82
C ILE A 4 -1.76 -6.69 -1.91
N ARG A 5 -1.83 -7.97 -1.52
CA ARG A 5 -2.32 -9.05 -2.37
C ARG A 5 -3.30 -9.90 -1.58
N TYR A 6 -4.48 -10.13 -2.14
CA TYR A 6 -5.57 -10.87 -1.48
C TYR A 6 -5.89 -10.33 -0.08
N GLY A 7 -5.98 -8.99 0.03
CA GLY A 7 -6.41 -8.32 1.24
C GLY A 7 -5.39 -8.22 2.37
N LYS A 8 -4.11 -8.54 2.11
CA LYS A 8 -3.07 -8.49 3.15
C LYS A 8 -1.68 -8.21 2.58
N HIS A 9 -0.80 -7.71 3.43
CA HIS A 9 0.62 -7.65 3.14
C HIS A 9 1.24 -9.05 3.22
N SER A 10 2.41 -9.24 2.57
CA SER A 10 3.06 -10.55 2.53
C SER A 10 3.59 -10.97 3.90
N LYS A 11 3.67 -12.29 4.11
CA LYS A 11 4.27 -12.85 5.33
C LYS A 11 5.76 -12.52 5.43
N GLU A 12 6.44 -12.43 4.30
CA GLU A 12 7.86 -12.10 4.21
C GLU A 12 8.14 -10.70 4.76
N LEU A 13 7.24 -9.76 4.54
CA LEU A 13 7.34 -8.41 5.11
C LEU A 13 7.35 -8.46 6.64
N TYR A 14 6.40 -9.15 7.24
CA TYR A 14 6.31 -9.26 8.69
C TYR A 14 7.50 -10.01 9.29
N LYS A 15 7.97 -11.05 8.61
CA LYS A 15 9.16 -11.79 9.01
C LYS A 15 10.40 -10.92 8.99
N PHE A 16 10.59 -10.14 7.93
CA PHE A 16 11.70 -9.19 7.83
C PHE A 16 11.68 -8.17 8.96
N ILE A 17 10.52 -7.58 9.24
CA ILE A 17 10.36 -6.58 10.30
C ILE A 17 10.67 -7.21 11.66
N ASN A 18 10.14 -8.39 11.94
CA ASN A 18 10.36 -9.09 13.20
C ASN A 18 11.84 -9.40 13.43
N LEU A 19 12.56 -9.85 12.40
CA LEU A 19 13.98 -10.16 12.49
C LEU A 19 14.87 -8.93 12.64
N ASN A 20 14.43 -7.78 12.14
CA ASN A 20 15.25 -6.56 12.07
C ASN A 20 14.70 -5.41 12.93
N LYS A 21 13.75 -5.68 13.80
CA LYS A 21 13.06 -4.64 14.57
C LYS A 21 14.02 -3.77 15.36
N ASN A 22 15.01 -4.36 16.02
CA ASN A 22 15.96 -3.61 16.82
C ASN A 22 16.78 -2.63 15.96
N ILE A 23 17.16 -3.06 14.75
CA ILE A 23 17.90 -2.21 13.81
C ILE A 23 16.99 -1.10 13.28
N LEU A 24 15.75 -1.44 12.93
CA LEU A 24 14.77 -0.46 12.44
C LEU A 24 14.49 0.63 13.48
N ASP A 25 14.34 0.23 14.75
CA ASP A 25 14.06 1.18 15.84
C ASP A 25 15.22 2.15 16.10
N GLN A 26 16.45 1.78 15.72
CA GLN A 26 17.63 2.61 15.91
C GLN A 26 17.93 3.53 14.72
N LYS A 27 17.31 3.30 13.58
CA LYS A 27 17.55 4.07 12.35
C LYS A 27 16.35 4.91 11.98
N LYS A 28 16.60 6.01 11.28
CA LYS A 28 15.51 6.75 10.61
C LYS A 28 14.87 5.82 9.59
N ASN A 29 13.55 5.76 9.62
CA ASN A 29 12.83 4.80 8.80
C ASN A 29 11.48 5.34 8.33
N ALA A 30 10.96 4.74 7.28
CA ALA A 30 9.65 5.04 6.76
C ALA A 30 9.03 3.77 6.19
N PHE A 31 7.71 3.72 6.21
CA PHE A 31 6.94 2.65 5.57
C PHE A 31 5.87 3.25 4.69
N PHE A 32 5.69 2.70 3.49
CA PHE A 32 4.52 3.00 2.68
C PHE A 32 3.87 1.73 2.18
N SER A 33 2.55 1.74 2.14
CA SER A 33 1.75 0.67 1.56
C SER A 33 1.17 1.12 0.24
N VAL A 34 1.16 0.24 -0.73
CA VAL A 34 0.49 0.48 -2.01
C VAL A 34 -0.75 -0.41 -2.05
N ASN A 35 -1.91 0.20 -2.02
CA ASN A 35 -3.18 -0.51 -2.10
C ASN A 35 -4.25 0.36 -2.78
N VAL A 36 -5.04 -0.26 -3.64
CA VAL A 36 -6.00 0.43 -4.50
C VAL A 36 -7.15 1.09 -3.73
N VAL A 37 -7.39 0.67 -2.49
CA VAL A 37 -8.40 1.28 -1.62
C VAL A 37 -8.05 2.74 -1.31
N ALA A 38 -6.76 3.07 -1.35
CA ALA A 38 -6.29 4.44 -1.14
C ALA A 38 -6.67 5.41 -2.27
N ARG A 39 -7.29 4.94 -3.36
CA ARG A 39 -7.89 5.83 -4.38
C ARG A 39 -9.08 6.63 -3.83
N LYS A 40 -9.69 6.14 -2.75
CA LYS A 40 -10.84 6.79 -2.13
C LYS A 40 -10.37 7.84 -1.12
N PRO A 41 -10.92 9.07 -1.15
CA PRO A 41 -10.49 10.14 -0.23
C PRO A 41 -10.58 9.75 1.24
N GLU A 42 -11.59 8.98 1.63
CA GLU A 42 -11.79 8.55 3.02
C GLU A 42 -10.81 7.47 3.48
N LYS A 43 -9.97 6.94 2.58
CA LYS A 43 -9.02 5.86 2.87
C LYS A 43 -7.61 6.14 2.35
N ASN A 44 -7.30 7.40 2.06
CA ASN A 44 -6.03 7.78 1.43
C ASN A 44 -4.98 8.30 2.40
N THR A 45 -5.19 8.16 3.70
CA THR A 45 -4.21 8.54 4.72
C THR A 45 -3.78 7.33 5.55
N ALA A 46 -2.65 7.45 6.23
CA ALA A 46 -2.17 6.38 7.11
C ALA A 46 -3.18 6.07 8.23
N GLU A 47 -3.85 7.09 8.76
CA GLU A 47 -4.80 6.96 9.86
C GLU A 47 -6.11 6.28 9.43
N THR A 48 -6.54 6.53 8.20
CA THR A 48 -7.85 6.06 7.71
C THR A 48 -7.78 4.80 6.86
N ASN A 49 -6.59 4.40 6.42
CA ASN A 49 -6.43 3.23 5.57
C ASN A 49 -6.48 1.94 6.39
N PRO A 50 -7.40 1.01 6.08
CA PRO A 50 -7.56 -0.21 6.88
C PRO A 50 -6.37 -1.15 6.83
N TYR A 51 -5.61 -1.15 5.72
CA TYR A 51 -4.44 -2.00 5.59
C TYR A 51 -3.25 -1.50 6.39
N ILE A 52 -3.10 -0.19 6.50
CA ILE A 52 -2.10 0.41 7.40
C ILE A 52 -2.42 0.07 8.86
N ASN A 53 -3.67 0.21 9.26
CA ASN A 53 -4.09 -0.11 10.62
C ASN A 53 -3.83 -1.58 10.96
N LYS A 54 -4.14 -2.48 10.03
CA LYS A 54 -3.87 -3.91 10.17
C LYS A 54 -2.35 -4.19 10.26
N PHE A 55 -1.57 -3.52 9.40
CA PHE A 55 -0.11 -3.65 9.40
C PHE A 55 0.49 -3.27 10.75
N LEU A 56 0.12 -2.11 11.29
CA LEU A 56 0.64 -1.63 12.58
C LEU A 56 0.29 -2.59 13.72
N LYS A 57 -0.93 -3.12 13.69
CA LYS A 57 -1.40 -4.07 14.71
C LYS A 57 -0.62 -5.38 14.68
N ILE A 58 -0.33 -5.91 13.49
CA ILE A 58 0.36 -7.20 13.33
C ILE A 58 1.87 -7.05 13.56
N SER A 59 2.48 -6.04 12.94
CA SER A 59 3.94 -5.85 13.01
C SER A 59 4.42 -5.37 14.37
N LYS A 60 3.57 -4.64 15.09
CA LYS A 60 3.93 -3.97 16.35
C LYS A 60 5.13 -3.05 16.21
N TRP A 61 5.43 -2.63 14.98
CA TRP A 61 6.47 -1.67 14.66
C TRP A 61 5.83 -0.35 14.24
N LYS A 62 6.36 0.75 14.77
CA LYS A 62 5.86 2.09 14.45
C LYS A 62 6.95 2.84 13.66
N PRO A 63 6.84 2.87 12.33
CA PRO A 63 7.75 3.67 11.51
C PRO A 63 7.68 5.16 11.83
N ASP A 64 8.78 5.88 11.60
CA ASP A 64 8.81 7.33 11.81
C ASP A 64 7.88 8.06 10.85
N ILE A 65 7.81 7.59 9.60
CA ILE A 65 6.90 8.12 8.57
C ILE A 65 6.10 6.97 8.00
N ILE A 66 4.79 7.15 7.88
CA ILE A 66 3.88 6.16 7.29
C ILE A 66 3.05 6.84 6.21
N LYS A 67 3.07 6.28 5.01
CA LYS A 67 2.29 6.78 3.87
C LYS A 67 1.53 5.64 3.20
N VAL A 68 0.53 6.00 2.40
CA VAL A 68 -0.20 5.05 1.58
C VAL A 68 -0.43 5.68 0.19
N PHE A 69 -0.26 4.85 -0.84
CA PHE A 69 -0.46 5.24 -2.23
C PHE A 69 -1.40 4.25 -2.89
N ALA A 70 -2.18 4.71 -3.86
CA ALA A 70 -3.21 3.89 -4.48
C ALA A 70 -2.67 2.86 -5.48
N GLY A 71 -1.60 3.20 -6.17
CA GLY A 71 -1.01 2.28 -7.14
C GLY A 71 -1.77 2.23 -8.46
N LYS A 72 -1.56 1.15 -9.19
CA LYS A 72 -2.09 0.95 -10.53
C LYS A 72 -2.82 -0.38 -10.61
N VAL A 73 -3.94 -0.41 -11.32
CA VAL A 73 -4.63 -1.64 -11.71
C VAL A 73 -4.42 -1.85 -13.20
N ASP A 74 -3.63 -2.84 -13.56
CA ASP A 74 -3.30 -3.17 -14.94
C ASP A 74 -3.89 -4.54 -15.31
N TYR A 75 -5.18 -4.55 -15.62
CA TYR A 75 -5.90 -5.78 -15.92
C TYR A 75 -5.24 -6.63 -17.03
N PRO A 76 -4.74 -6.04 -18.14
CA PRO A 76 -4.12 -6.85 -19.18
C PRO A 76 -2.89 -7.64 -18.75
N SER A 77 -2.17 -7.17 -17.72
CA SER A 77 -0.97 -7.86 -17.23
C SER A 77 -1.28 -8.99 -16.23
N TYR A 78 -2.52 -9.06 -15.73
CA TYR A 78 -2.90 -10.06 -14.74
C TYR A 78 -3.22 -11.40 -15.39
N ASN A 79 -2.95 -12.50 -14.68
CA ASN A 79 -3.43 -13.80 -15.08
C ASN A 79 -4.96 -13.87 -14.94
N PHE A 80 -5.56 -14.95 -15.48
CA PHE A 80 -7.02 -15.10 -15.49
C PHE A 80 -7.63 -14.99 -14.09
N PHE A 81 -7.06 -15.70 -13.12
CA PHE A 81 -7.58 -15.72 -11.76
C PHE A 81 -7.51 -14.35 -11.09
N ASP A 82 -6.32 -13.73 -11.10
CA ASP A 82 -6.12 -12.42 -10.48
C ASP A 82 -6.97 -11.34 -11.14
N LYS A 83 -7.12 -11.38 -12.47
CA LYS A 83 -7.97 -10.45 -13.22
C LYS A 83 -9.40 -10.45 -12.71
N TYR A 84 -10.00 -11.62 -12.51
CA TYR A 84 -11.38 -11.73 -12.08
C TYR A 84 -11.56 -11.44 -10.59
N VAL A 85 -10.58 -11.79 -9.75
CA VAL A 85 -10.58 -11.41 -8.34
C VAL A 85 -10.58 -9.89 -8.18
N ILE A 86 -9.68 -9.22 -8.88
CA ILE A 86 -9.58 -7.75 -8.84
C ILE A 86 -10.84 -7.10 -9.43
N LYS A 87 -11.34 -7.63 -10.54
CA LYS A 87 -12.59 -7.15 -11.14
C LYS A 87 -13.76 -7.22 -10.14
N PHE A 88 -13.87 -8.33 -9.42
CA PHE A 88 -14.92 -8.51 -8.42
C PHE A 88 -14.79 -7.50 -7.28
N ILE A 89 -13.59 -7.30 -6.76
CA ILE A 89 -13.31 -6.30 -5.73
C ILE A 89 -13.67 -4.90 -6.22
N MET A 90 -13.28 -4.56 -7.45
CA MET A 90 -13.57 -3.25 -8.04
C MET A 90 -15.07 -3.06 -8.26
N PHE A 91 -15.78 -4.11 -8.65
CA PHE A 91 -17.24 -4.07 -8.80
C PHE A 91 -17.93 -3.75 -7.47
N ILE A 92 -17.55 -4.44 -6.39
CA ILE A 92 -18.10 -4.21 -5.04
C ILE A 92 -17.77 -2.80 -4.55
N THR A 93 -16.56 -2.32 -4.81
CA THR A 93 -16.08 -1.02 -4.32
C THR A 93 -16.32 0.13 -5.29
N LYS A 94 -17.13 -0.08 -6.32
CA LYS A 94 -17.50 0.92 -7.34
C LYS A 94 -16.30 1.47 -8.11
N GLY A 95 -15.30 0.61 -8.35
CA GLY A 95 -14.15 0.93 -9.17
C GLY A 95 -14.35 0.50 -10.63
N PRO A 96 -13.36 0.79 -11.51
CA PRO A 96 -13.44 0.42 -12.92
C PRO A 96 -13.32 -1.09 -13.10
N THR A 97 -14.16 -1.65 -13.97
CA THR A 97 -14.25 -3.10 -14.23
C THR A 97 -13.94 -3.50 -15.66
N ASP A 98 -13.53 -2.57 -16.52
CA ASP A 98 -13.11 -2.87 -17.90
C ASP A 98 -11.73 -3.52 -17.88
N THR A 99 -11.70 -4.84 -18.08
CA THR A 99 -10.49 -5.65 -18.00
C THR A 99 -9.56 -5.52 -19.20
N SER A 100 -9.94 -4.74 -20.22
CA SER A 100 -9.09 -4.45 -21.37
C SER A 100 -8.16 -3.25 -21.16
N ARG A 101 -8.29 -2.54 -20.03
CA ARG A 101 -7.60 -1.28 -19.76
C ARG A 101 -6.79 -1.36 -18.48
N SER A 102 -5.84 -0.44 -18.35
CA SER A 102 -5.13 -0.18 -17.09
C SER A 102 -5.54 1.16 -16.50
N TYR A 103 -5.46 1.26 -15.18
CA TYR A 103 -5.90 2.43 -14.42
C TYR A 103 -4.83 2.85 -13.43
N GLU A 104 -4.29 4.06 -13.57
CA GLU A 104 -3.32 4.64 -12.66
C GLU A 104 -4.02 5.49 -11.63
N PHE A 105 -3.95 5.11 -10.36
CA PHE A 105 -4.58 5.84 -9.25
C PHE A 105 -3.58 6.57 -8.37
N THR A 106 -2.29 6.35 -8.56
CA THR A 106 -1.26 6.99 -7.74
C THR A 106 -1.27 8.50 -7.94
N ASP A 107 -1.35 9.23 -6.83
CA ASP A 107 -1.10 10.66 -6.82
C ASP A 107 0.41 10.89 -6.70
N TRP A 108 1.06 11.10 -7.83
CA TRP A 108 2.51 11.24 -7.90
C TRP A 108 3.04 12.46 -7.17
N SER A 109 2.23 13.51 -7.02
CA SER A 109 2.64 14.67 -6.21
C SER A 109 2.83 14.29 -4.74
N LYS A 110 2.00 13.40 -4.21
CA LYS A 110 2.17 12.87 -2.85
C LYS A 110 3.39 11.98 -2.71
N VAL A 111 3.76 11.26 -3.76
CA VAL A 111 5.01 10.48 -3.78
C VAL A 111 6.21 11.41 -3.70
N ASP A 112 6.20 12.49 -4.46
CA ASP A 112 7.25 13.51 -4.42
C ASP A 112 7.35 14.17 -3.05
N GLU A 113 6.22 14.54 -2.46
CA GLU A 113 6.16 15.09 -1.10
C GLU A 113 6.75 14.12 -0.07
N PHE A 114 6.42 12.84 -0.18
CA PHE A 114 6.98 11.81 0.70
C PHE A 114 8.50 11.71 0.53
N SER A 115 8.98 11.75 -0.70
CA SER A 115 10.42 11.70 -1.00
C SER A 115 11.16 12.86 -0.35
N GLU A 116 10.63 14.09 -0.44
CA GLU A 116 11.24 15.25 0.20
C GLU A 116 11.16 15.17 1.73
N GLU A 117 10.03 14.72 2.26
CA GLU A 117 9.87 14.53 3.71
C GLU A 117 10.89 13.52 4.25
N PHE A 118 11.07 12.39 3.56
CA PHE A 118 12.02 11.36 3.97
C PHE A 118 13.47 11.85 3.87
N LYS A 119 13.80 12.60 2.83
CA LYS A 119 15.11 13.22 2.65
C LYS A 119 15.47 14.15 3.82
N ASN A 120 14.50 14.91 4.31
CA ASN A 120 14.70 15.89 5.39
C ASN A 120 14.82 15.22 6.78
N VAL A 121 14.51 13.92 6.90
CA VAL A 121 14.67 13.16 8.15
C VAL A 121 16.12 12.67 8.31
N TYR A 122 16.87 12.60 7.23
CA TYR A 122 18.29 12.25 7.27
C TYR A 122 19.14 13.46 7.72
#